data_b5ce00c87f1a4c2fa1ba9c18fbb0d00d
#
_entry.id   b5ce00c87f1a4c2fa1ba9c18fbb0d00d
#
_cell.length_a   1.000
_cell.length_b   1.000
_cell.length_c   1.000
_cell.angle_alpha   90.00
_cell.angle_beta   90.00
_cell.angle_gamma   90.00
#
_symmetry.space_group_name_H-M   'P 1'
#
loop_
_entity.id
_entity.type
_entity.pdbx_description
1 polymer ?
#
loop_
_entity_poly.entity_id
_entity_poly.type
_entity_poly.pdbx_seq_one_letter_code
_entity_poly.pdbx_strand_id
1 'polypeptide(L)'
;MFSNNKYPANAQPPEGGCSFALCVLPFAFFLLFSACVEIEEYPNNPHGNFEALWKIMDEHYCFFEYKEVDWDKVHSDYSKRIDNNMNNESLFKLLDEMLQELKDGHVNLYTPFDVGRYWKWHEDFPPNFSADLIDIYLNKDYSISGGIRYKILDDNVGYMYYGDFSNGLGETNLDYIIDKMAICSGLIIDVRNNGGGLLSNAEKLAARFFNEKTLVGYLQHKTGKGHNDFSKPFPHYIELSTRLRYQKPVIVLTNRGCFSATNDFINSMRYAPNVRILGDRTGGGSGLPFNSEMPNGWMVRFSACPSFDADMQQIEFGIDPDISVELKNQDLQKGKDTLIETARALLVSKH
;
A
#
# COMPACT_ATOMS: atom_id res chain seq x y z
N MET A 1 29.96 5.93 55.97
CA MET A 1 29.26 6.01 57.26
C MET A 1 28.00 5.16 57.15
N PHE A 2 28.02 4.03 57.83
CA PHE A 2 26.93 3.05 57.92
C PHE A 2 25.85 3.57 58.90
N SER A 3 24.60 3.35 58.60
CA SER A 3 23.56 3.31 59.63
C SER A 3 22.51 2.27 59.30
N ASN A 4 22.56 1.19 60.02
CA ASN A 4 21.53 0.13 60.16
C ASN A 4 20.30 0.68 60.86
N ASN A 5 19.08 0.22 60.45
CA ASN A 5 17.98 0.15 61.37
C ASN A 5 17.21 -1.16 61.20
N LYS A 6 17.01 -1.80 62.32
CA LYS A 6 16.51 -3.17 62.58
C LYS A 6 14.97 -3.24 62.49
N TYR A 7 14.54 -4.39 62.01
CA TYR A 7 13.17 -4.88 62.23
C TYR A 7 12.96 -5.39 63.65
N PRO A 8 11.76 -5.27 64.24
CA PRO A 8 11.36 -6.14 65.35
C PRO A 8 10.46 -7.28 64.88
N ALA A 9 10.73 -8.46 65.37
CA ALA A 9 9.95 -9.68 65.23
C ALA A 9 8.84 -9.74 66.31
N ASN A 10 7.85 -10.61 66.03
CA ASN A 10 6.82 -11.22 66.91
C ASN A 10 5.50 -10.52 67.08
N ALA A 11 4.49 -11.16 66.45
CA ALA A 11 3.16 -11.37 67.05
C ALA A 11 2.56 -12.70 66.54
N GLN A 12 2.22 -13.60 67.45
CA GLN A 12 1.57 -14.92 67.24
C GLN A 12 0.10 -14.75 66.88
N PRO A 13 -0.49 -15.73 66.15
CA PRO A 13 -1.92 -15.72 65.81
C PRO A 13 -2.79 -16.28 66.97
N PRO A 14 -4.08 -15.86 67.04
CA PRO A 14 -5.02 -16.49 67.96
C PRO A 14 -5.66 -17.75 67.35
N GLU A 15 -5.71 -18.78 68.17
CA GLU A 15 -6.49 -19.99 67.92
C GLU A 15 -7.99 -19.71 67.99
N GLY A 16 -8.78 -20.28 67.08
CA GLY A 16 -10.23 -20.21 67.14
C GLY A 16 -10.93 -21.13 66.14
N GLY A 17 -11.28 -22.30 66.57
CA GLY A 17 -12.57 -22.99 66.29
C GLY A 17 -12.85 -23.43 64.85
N CYS A 18 -12.72 -24.75 64.71
CA CYS A 18 -13.27 -25.55 63.62
C CYS A 18 -14.78 -25.39 63.45
N SER A 19 -15.26 -25.14 62.25
CA SER A 19 -16.62 -25.50 61.82
C SER A 19 -16.57 -25.91 60.33
N PHE A 20 -16.69 -27.25 60.14
CA PHE A 20 -16.82 -27.80 58.78
C PHE A 20 -18.20 -27.44 58.23
N ALA A 21 -18.31 -26.45 57.41
CA ALA A 21 -19.46 -26.25 56.52
C ALA A 21 -19.09 -26.82 55.15
N LEU A 22 -19.67 -27.95 54.81
CA LEU A 22 -19.61 -28.59 53.51
C LEU A 22 -20.37 -27.69 52.51
N CYS A 23 -19.66 -26.78 51.86
CA CYS A 23 -20.19 -26.09 50.69
C CYS A 23 -20.06 -27.00 49.46
N VAL A 24 -21.18 -27.62 49.11
CA VAL A 24 -21.36 -28.26 47.80
C VAL A 24 -21.43 -27.13 46.75
N LEU A 25 -20.32 -26.88 46.11
CA LEU A 25 -20.30 -26.03 44.90
C LEU A 25 -21.01 -26.80 43.78
N PRO A 26 -22.00 -26.21 43.10
CA PRO A 26 -22.53 -26.79 41.88
C PRO A 26 -21.42 -26.66 40.82
N PHE A 27 -20.96 -27.80 40.33
CA PHE A 27 -20.14 -27.89 39.12
C PHE A 27 -20.98 -27.34 37.97
N ALA A 28 -20.83 -26.04 37.67
CA ALA A 28 -21.31 -25.46 36.45
C ALA A 28 -20.49 -26.08 35.30
N PHE A 29 -21.10 -27.02 34.62
CA PHE A 29 -20.61 -27.63 33.39
C PHE A 29 -20.57 -26.51 32.36
N PHE A 30 -19.42 -25.83 32.27
CA PHE A 30 -19.12 -24.96 31.10
C PHE A 30 -19.01 -25.89 29.89
N LEU A 31 -20.13 -26.04 29.19
CA LEU A 31 -20.10 -26.48 27.80
C LEU A 31 -19.28 -25.45 27.03
N LEU A 32 -17.99 -25.71 26.89
CA LEU A 32 -17.14 -25.12 25.85
C LEU A 32 -17.78 -25.57 24.53
N PHE A 33 -18.63 -24.74 23.97
CA PHE A 33 -18.89 -24.78 22.55
C PHE A 33 -17.56 -24.44 21.87
N SER A 34 -16.75 -25.49 21.64
CA SER A 34 -15.78 -25.45 20.60
C SER A 34 -16.59 -25.21 19.32
N ALA A 35 -16.68 -23.98 18.87
CA ALA A 35 -17.02 -23.71 17.50
C ALA A 35 -15.89 -24.38 16.70
N CYS A 36 -16.09 -25.62 16.29
CA CYS A 36 -15.33 -26.19 15.21
C CYS A 36 -15.65 -25.30 14.01
N VAL A 37 -14.78 -24.36 13.70
CA VAL A 37 -14.70 -23.82 12.36
C VAL A 37 -14.28 -25.02 11.52
N GLU A 38 -15.20 -25.61 10.78
CA GLU A 38 -14.87 -26.59 9.75
C GLU A 38 -13.94 -25.86 8.77
N ILE A 39 -12.66 -26.16 8.87
CA ILE A 39 -11.70 -25.76 7.86
C ILE A 39 -12.01 -26.66 6.67
N GLU A 40 -12.51 -26.08 5.60
CA GLU A 40 -12.80 -26.78 4.36
C GLU A 40 -11.46 -27.23 3.77
N GLU A 41 -11.13 -28.52 3.89
CA GLU A 41 -9.88 -29.08 3.38
C GLU A 41 -10.07 -29.50 1.92
N TYR A 42 -9.38 -28.83 1.02
CA TYR A 42 -9.33 -29.18 -0.40
C TYR A 42 -8.19 -30.18 -0.66
N PRO A 43 -8.41 -31.24 -1.45
CA PRO A 43 -7.36 -32.20 -1.76
C PRO A 43 -6.27 -31.54 -2.64
N ASN A 44 -5.01 -31.94 -2.39
CA ASN A 44 -3.89 -31.49 -3.21
C ASN A 44 -3.85 -32.21 -4.57
N ASN A 45 -4.77 -31.84 -5.45
CA ASN A 45 -4.82 -32.23 -6.86
C ASN A 45 -5.31 -31.01 -7.68
N PRO A 46 -5.28 -31.05 -9.03
CA PRO A 46 -5.70 -29.91 -9.84
C PRO A 46 -7.07 -29.36 -9.50
N HIS A 47 -8.10 -30.22 -9.35
CA HIS A 47 -9.45 -29.77 -8.96
C HIS A 47 -9.48 -29.12 -7.57
N GLY A 48 -8.87 -29.75 -6.57
CA GLY A 48 -8.85 -29.20 -5.22
C GLY A 48 -8.12 -27.86 -5.13
N ASN A 49 -7.03 -27.71 -5.86
CA ASN A 49 -6.32 -26.42 -5.94
C ASN A 49 -7.14 -25.34 -6.67
N PHE A 50 -7.88 -25.71 -7.72
CA PHE A 50 -8.79 -24.80 -8.40
C PHE A 50 -9.91 -24.31 -7.48
N GLU A 51 -10.59 -25.23 -6.79
CA GLU A 51 -11.68 -24.90 -5.86
C GLU A 51 -11.17 -24.06 -4.67
N ALA A 52 -10.00 -24.43 -4.13
CA ALA A 52 -9.38 -23.66 -3.05
C ALA A 52 -9.05 -22.21 -3.48
N LEU A 53 -8.44 -22.03 -4.66
CA LEU A 53 -8.13 -20.71 -5.18
C LEU A 53 -9.40 -19.89 -5.41
N TRP A 54 -10.40 -20.49 -6.09
CA TRP A 54 -11.66 -19.81 -6.33
C TRP A 54 -12.30 -19.36 -5.01
N LYS A 55 -12.35 -20.26 -4.01
CA LYS A 55 -12.94 -19.98 -2.70
C LYS A 55 -12.18 -18.92 -1.90
N ILE A 56 -10.84 -18.96 -1.92
CA ILE A 56 -10.01 -17.91 -1.30
C ILE A 56 -10.37 -16.53 -1.87
N MET A 57 -10.46 -16.45 -3.19
CA MET A 57 -10.81 -15.18 -3.84
C MET A 57 -12.25 -14.78 -3.54
N ASP A 58 -13.21 -15.71 -3.63
CA ASP A 58 -14.63 -15.48 -3.35
C ASP A 58 -14.87 -14.85 -1.95
N GLU A 59 -14.20 -15.39 -0.94
CA GLU A 59 -14.39 -14.92 0.44
C GLU A 59 -13.59 -13.66 0.79
N HIS A 60 -12.47 -13.41 0.10
CA HIS A 60 -11.49 -12.41 0.58
C HIS A 60 -11.19 -11.26 -0.39
N TYR A 61 -11.37 -11.44 -1.70
CA TYR A 61 -11.13 -10.37 -2.65
C TYR A 61 -12.15 -9.23 -2.51
N CYS A 62 -11.71 -7.98 -2.59
CA CYS A 62 -12.55 -6.85 -2.19
C CYS A 62 -13.17 -6.03 -3.33
N PHE A 63 -12.89 -6.35 -4.60
CA PHE A 63 -13.30 -5.48 -5.71
C PHE A 63 -14.22 -6.13 -6.74
N PHE A 64 -14.87 -7.26 -6.44
CA PHE A 64 -15.78 -7.92 -7.40
C PHE A 64 -16.86 -6.99 -7.94
N GLU A 65 -17.59 -6.31 -7.05
CA GLU A 65 -18.65 -5.39 -7.44
C GLU A 65 -18.08 -4.16 -8.15
N TYR A 66 -17.03 -3.56 -7.59
CA TYR A 66 -16.43 -2.36 -8.15
C TYR A 66 -15.83 -2.57 -9.56
N LYS A 67 -15.33 -3.76 -9.85
CA LYS A 67 -14.78 -4.14 -11.15
C LYS A 67 -15.81 -4.87 -12.05
N GLU A 68 -17.05 -5.02 -11.56
CA GLU A 68 -18.16 -5.69 -12.27
C GLU A 68 -17.79 -7.12 -12.71
N VAL A 69 -17.12 -7.88 -11.83
CA VAL A 69 -16.70 -9.26 -12.11
C VAL A 69 -17.72 -10.24 -11.53
N ASP A 70 -18.35 -11.03 -12.38
CA ASP A 70 -19.20 -12.18 -12.01
C ASP A 70 -18.29 -13.38 -11.72
N TRP A 71 -17.90 -13.55 -10.45
CA TRP A 71 -16.95 -14.58 -10.03
C TRP A 71 -17.53 -15.99 -10.10
N ASP A 72 -18.83 -16.16 -9.94
CA ASP A 72 -19.53 -17.43 -10.14
C ASP A 72 -19.51 -17.86 -11.62
N LYS A 73 -19.68 -16.90 -12.52
CA LYS A 73 -19.53 -17.14 -13.96
C LYS A 73 -18.09 -17.55 -14.31
N VAL A 74 -17.09 -16.88 -13.74
CA VAL A 74 -15.68 -17.24 -13.91
C VAL A 74 -15.45 -18.68 -13.45
N HIS A 75 -15.95 -19.08 -12.25
CA HIS A 75 -15.90 -20.46 -11.78
C HIS A 75 -16.51 -21.44 -12.80
N SER A 76 -17.73 -21.17 -13.24
CA SER A 76 -18.45 -22.02 -14.20
C SER A 76 -17.71 -22.19 -15.53
N ASP A 77 -17.02 -21.17 -16.01
CA ASP A 77 -16.30 -21.21 -17.28
C ASP A 77 -14.96 -21.94 -17.15
N TYR A 78 -14.22 -21.72 -16.06
CA TYR A 78 -12.90 -22.31 -15.85
C TYR A 78 -12.97 -23.74 -15.30
N SER A 79 -13.98 -24.10 -14.50
CA SER A 79 -14.17 -25.48 -13.98
C SER A 79 -14.31 -26.54 -15.09
N LYS A 80 -14.82 -26.15 -16.24
CA LYS A 80 -14.94 -27.03 -17.43
C LYS A 80 -13.60 -27.36 -18.09
N ARG A 81 -12.56 -26.59 -17.76
CA ARG A 81 -11.22 -26.69 -18.36
C ARG A 81 -10.25 -27.46 -17.47
N ILE A 82 -10.60 -27.69 -16.18
CA ILE A 82 -9.74 -28.39 -15.24
C ILE A 82 -9.75 -29.90 -15.51
N ASP A 83 -8.57 -30.53 -15.47
CA ASP A 83 -8.38 -31.98 -15.56
C ASP A 83 -7.37 -32.43 -14.49
N ASN A 84 -7.70 -33.49 -13.75
CA ASN A 84 -6.83 -34.03 -12.70
C ASN A 84 -5.49 -34.57 -13.21
N ASN A 85 -5.34 -34.75 -14.53
CA ASN A 85 -4.07 -35.13 -15.15
C ASN A 85 -3.17 -33.95 -15.53
N MET A 86 -3.59 -32.72 -15.23
CA MET A 86 -2.78 -31.54 -15.49
C MET A 86 -1.47 -31.60 -14.68
N ASN A 87 -0.37 -31.28 -15.35
CA ASN A 87 0.89 -31.00 -14.66
C ASN A 87 0.86 -29.57 -14.04
N ASN A 88 1.85 -29.26 -13.22
CA ASN A 88 1.92 -27.98 -12.52
C ASN A 88 1.94 -26.77 -13.46
N GLU A 89 2.62 -26.85 -14.62
CA GLU A 89 2.67 -25.74 -15.58
C GLU A 89 1.31 -25.47 -16.23
N SER A 90 0.58 -26.55 -16.61
CA SER A 90 -0.76 -26.43 -17.17
C SER A 90 -1.78 -25.92 -16.14
N LEU A 91 -1.68 -26.39 -14.89
CA LEU A 91 -2.49 -25.90 -13.79
C LEU A 91 -2.22 -24.42 -13.51
N PHE A 92 -0.95 -24.03 -13.40
CA PHE A 92 -0.55 -22.64 -13.19
C PHE A 92 -1.14 -21.72 -14.28
N LYS A 93 -0.98 -22.10 -15.54
CA LYS A 93 -1.50 -21.31 -16.65
C LYS A 93 -3.02 -21.12 -16.57
N LEU A 94 -3.77 -22.16 -16.24
CA LEU A 94 -5.22 -22.08 -16.11
C LEU A 94 -5.64 -21.21 -14.94
N LEU A 95 -4.98 -21.36 -13.78
CA LEU A 95 -5.28 -20.56 -12.58
C LEU A 95 -4.88 -19.10 -12.75
N ASP A 96 -3.75 -18.82 -13.41
CA ASP A 96 -3.33 -17.45 -13.73
C ASP A 96 -4.33 -16.80 -14.70
N GLU A 97 -4.73 -17.49 -15.77
CA GLU A 97 -5.78 -17.00 -16.69
C GLU A 97 -7.08 -16.65 -15.95
N MET A 98 -7.51 -17.48 -15.00
CA MET A 98 -8.69 -17.23 -14.16
C MET A 98 -8.52 -15.95 -13.33
N LEU A 99 -7.36 -15.78 -12.70
CA LEU A 99 -7.07 -14.58 -11.90
C LEU A 99 -6.95 -13.29 -12.74
N GLN A 100 -6.54 -13.41 -14.01
CA GLN A 100 -6.45 -12.26 -14.94
C GLN A 100 -7.82 -11.62 -15.23
N GLU A 101 -8.95 -12.34 -15.05
CA GLU A 101 -10.30 -11.78 -15.16
C GLU A 101 -10.55 -10.63 -14.18
N LEU A 102 -9.83 -10.60 -13.05
CA LEU A 102 -9.93 -9.56 -12.03
C LEU A 102 -9.26 -8.24 -12.44
N LYS A 103 -8.38 -8.25 -13.44
CA LYS A 103 -7.67 -7.06 -13.95
C LYS A 103 -7.03 -6.23 -12.82
N ASP A 104 -6.35 -6.91 -11.90
CA ASP A 104 -5.81 -6.32 -10.68
C ASP A 104 -4.31 -6.56 -10.56
N GLY A 105 -3.52 -5.47 -10.48
CA GLY A 105 -2.06 -5.55 -10.35
C GLY A 105 -1.59 -6.11 -9.01
N HIS A 106 -2.45 -6.15 -7.98
CA HIS A 106 -2.16 -6.79 -6.70
C HIS A 106 -2.54 -8.27 -6.66
N VAL A 107 -3.23 -8.81 -7.68
CA VAL A 107 -3.53 -10.24 -7.76
C VAL A 107 -2.37 -10.95 -8.42
N ASN A 108 -1.71 -11.83 -7.64
CA ASN A 108 -0.54 -12.57 -8.10
C ASN A 108 -0.62 -14.03 -7.62
N LEU A 109 -0.23 -14.97 -8.47
CA LEU A 109 -0.08 -16.38 -8.12
C LEU A 109 1.41 -16.74 -8.08
N TYR A 110 1.93 -16.98 -6.89
CA TYR A 110 3.34 -17.34 -6.68
C TYR A 110 3.51 -18.84 -6.67
N THR A 111 4.42 -19.31 -7.49
CA THR A 111 4.84 -20.72 -7.56
C THR A 111 6.37 -20.82 -7.48
N PRO A 112 6.95 -22.01 -7.27
CA PRO A 112 8.40 -22.18 -7.28
C PRO A 112 9.09 -21.90 -8.63
N PHE A 113 8.32 -21.79 -9.73
CA PHE A 113 8.87 -21.69 -11.09
C PHE A 113 8.37 -20.47 -11.86
N ASP A 114 7.27 -19.82 -11.45
CA ASP A 114 6.76 -18.60 -12.10
C ASP A 114 5.87 -17.78 -11.16
N VAL A 115 5.54 -16.55 -11.59
CA VAL A 115 4.61 -15.64 -10.90
C VAL A 115 3.56 -15.14 -11.89
N GLY A 116 2.30 -15.53 -11.69
CA GLY A 116 1.14 -14.98 -12.39
C GLY A 116 0.86 -13.54 -11.99
N ARG A 117 0.53 -12.66 -12.96
CA ARG A 117 0.38 -11.21 -12.72
C ARG A 117 -0.31 -10.50 -13.89
N TYR A 118 -1.08 -9.47 -13.57
CA TYR A 118 -1.74 -8.62 -14.55
C TYR A 118 -0.95 -7.31 -14.73
N TRP A 119 -0.35 -7.12 -15.93
CA TRP A 119 0.48 -5.93 -16.25
C TRP A 119 -0.24 -4.83 -17.01
N LYS A 120 -1.38 -5.14 -17.65
CA LYS A 120 -2.07 -4.20 -18.55
C LYS A 120 -2.55 -2.90 -17.88
N TRP A 121 -2.55 -2.84 -16.54
CA TRP A 121 -2.86 -1.62 -15.81
C TRP A 121 -1.88 -0.47 -16.12
N HIS A 122 -0.66 -0.78 -16.60
CA HIS A 122 0.34 0.22 -16.99
C HIS A 122 0.92 -0.01 -18.39
N GLU A 123 0.99 -1.25 -18.92
CA GLU A 123 1.61 -1.54 -20.23
C GLU A 123 0.83 -0.96 -21.41
N ASP A 124 -0.49 -0.82 -21.29
CA ASP A 124 -1.36 -0.26 -22.32
C ASP A 124 -1.31 1.30 -22.36
N PHE A 125 -0.42 1.94 -21.57
CA PHE A 125 -0.33 3.40 -21.45
C PHE A 125 1.07 3.91 -21.79
N PRO A 126 1.20 5.19 -22.26
CA PRO A 126 2.49 5.80 -22.44
C PRO A 126 3.31 5.80 -21.15
N PRO A 127 4.62 5.49 -21.19
CA PRO A 127 5.43 5.44 -19.97
C PRO A 127 5.61 6.80 -19.31
N ASN A 128 5.54 7.90 -20.05
CA ASN A 128 5.66 9.29 -19.58
C ASN A 128 6.86 9.51 -18.62
N PHE A 129 7.95 8.77 -18.86
CA PHE A 129 9.15 8.70 -18.03
C PHE A 129 10.38 8.24 -18.82
N SER A 130 11.54 8.74 -18.43
CA SER A 130 12.83 8.26 -18.92
C SER A 130 13.85 8.26 -17.77
N ALA A 131 14.41 7.09 -17.47
CA ALA A 131 15.45 6.94 -16.44
C ALA A 131 16.71 7.74 -16.79
N ASP A 132 17.09 7.77 -18.06
CA ASP A 132 18.26 8.52 -18.55
C ASP A 132 18.12 10.01 -18.28
N LEU A 133 16.90 10.57 -18.42
CA LEU A 133 16.66 11.98 -18.10
C LEU A 133 16.78 12.26 -16.60
N ILE A 134 16.29 11.38 -15.75
CA ILE A 134 16.47 11.54 -14.29
C ILE A 134 17.97 11.64 -13.96
N ASP A 135 18.79 10.78 -14.58
CA ASP A 135 20.25 10.78 -14.36
C ASP A 135 20.91 12.05 -14.94
N ILE A 136 20.37 12.63 -16.01
CA ILE A 136 20.82 13.94 -16.53
C ILE A 136 20.53 15.06 -15.52
N TYR A 137 19.30 15.16 -14.97
CA TYR A 137 18.96 16.21 -14.00
C TYR A 137 19.69 16.06 -12.68
N LEU A 138 19.85 14.84 -12.18
CA LEU A 138 20.63 14.56 -10.97
C LEU A 138 22.12 14.77 -11.26
N ASN A 139 22.59 14.45 -12.50
CA ASN A 139 23.99 14.40 -12.84
C ASN A 139 24.75 13.53 -11.84
N LYS A 140 26.05 13.66 -11.70
CA LYS A 140 26.85 12.94 -10.70
C LYS A 140 26.94 13.67 -9.34
N ASP A 141 26.28 14.81 -9.21
CA ASP A 141 26.33 15.71 -8.05
C ASP A 141 24.96 15.75 -7.35
N TYR A 142 24.58 14.62 -6.76
CA TYR A 142 23.37 14.51 -5.94
C TYR A 142 23.64 13.81 -4.62
N SER A 143 22.77 14.00 -3.66
CA SER A 143 22.79 13.30 -2.37
C SER A 143 21.78 12.17 -2.37
N ILE A 144 22.02 11.14 -1.52
CA ILE A 144 21.07 10.03 -1.28
C ILE A 144 20.80 9.95 0.22
N SER A 145 19.52 9.87 0.60
CA SER A 145 19.09 9.67 1.97
C SER A 145 17.79 8.88 2.02
N GLY A 146 17.75 7.74 2.72
CA GLY A 146 16.56 6.89 2.81
C GLY A 146 16.00 6.43 1.44
N GLY A 147 16.87 6.17 0.46
CA GLY A 147 16.48 5.78 -0.90
C GLY A 147 16.09 6.95 -1.81
N ILE A 148 15.95 8.17 -1.27
CA ILE A 148 15.64 9.37 -2.05
C ILE A 148 16.93 9.96 -2.62
N ARG A 149 16.99 10.14 -3.95
CA ARG A 149 18.05 10.90 -4.65
C ARG A 149 17.59 12.35 -4.76
N TYR A 150 18.42 13.32 -4.33
CA TYR A 150 17.97 14.70 -4.29
C TYR A 150 19.09 15.70 -4.56
N LYS A 151 18.72 16.84 -5.15
CA LYS A 151 19.63 17.91 -5.57
C LYS A 151 18.89 19.25 -5.62
N ILE A 152 19.61 20.35 -5.51
CA ILE A 152 19.13 21.71 -5.87
C ILE A 152 19.54 21.96 -7.31
N LEU A 153 18.57 22.24 -8.17
CA LEU A 153 18.80 22.58 -9.59
C LEU A 153 19.34 24.01 -9.73
N ASP A 154 19.90 24.34 -10.90
CA ASP A 154 20.57 25.63 -11.17
C ASP A 154 19.67 26.86 -11.01
N ASP A 155 18.34 26.68 -11.12
CA ASP A 155 17.32 27.73 -10.94
C ASP A 155 16.78 27.81 -9.50
N ASN A 156 17.48 27.23 -8.52
CA ASN A 156 17.10 27.18 -7.11
C ASN A 156 15.79 26.43 -6.85
N VAL A 157 15.42 25.45 -7.69
CA VAL A 157 14.35 24.50 -7.46
C VAL A 157 14.92 23.24 -6.84
N GLY A 158 14.33 22.77 -5.75
CA GLY A 158 14.66 21.45 -5.16
C GLY A 158 14.11 20.32 -6.04
N TYR A 159 14.89 19.27 -6.26
CA TYR A 159 14.46 18.09 -6.99
C TYR A 159 14.75 16.83 -6.15
N MET A 160 13.72 16.02 -5.95
CA MET A 160 13.78 14.74 -5.25
C MET A 160 13.20 13.66 -6.17
N TYR A 161 13.95 12.60 -6.42
CA TYR A 161 13.44 11.39 -7.07
C TYR A 161 13.37 10.25 -6.06
N TYR A 162 12.19 9.66 -5.91
CA TYR A 162 11.93 8.54 -5.02
C TYR A 162 11.25 7.40 -5.80
N GLY A 163 12.05 6.47 -6.29
CA GLY A 163 11.59 5.41 -7.20
C GLY A 163 10.97 4.19 -6.51
N ASP A 164 10.99 4.09 -5.15
CA ASP A 164 10.54 2.91 -4.43
C ASP A 164 10.28 3.22 -2.94
N PHE A 165 9.10 2.92 -2.44
CA PHE A 165 8.75 3.04 -1.02
C PHE A 165 9.14 1.82 -0.17
N SER A 166 9.75 0.77 -0.74
CA SER A 166 10.14 -0.44 0.01
C SER A 166 11.35 -0.21 0.92
N ASN A 167 12.24 0.73 0.57
CA ASN A 167 13.42 1.04 1.36
C ASN A 167 13.07 1.81 2.64
N GLY A 168 13.78 1.51 3.73
CA GLY A 168 13.58 2.18 5.01
C GLY A 168 13.83 3.69 4.92
N LEU A 169 12.80 4.49 5.17
CA LEU A 169 12.84 5.94 5.24
C LEU A 169 12.69 6.41 6.69
N GLY A 170 13.79 6.81 7.32
CA GLY A 170 13.80 7.32 8.68
C GLY A 170 13.42 8.81 8.76
N GLU A 171 12.93 9.24 9.92
CA GLU A 171 12.61 10.65 10.17
C GLU A 171 13.83 11.57 9.97
N THR A 172 15.01 11.13 10.42
CA THR A 172 16.25 11.89 10.26
C THR A 172 16.66 12.05 8.79
N ASN A 173 16.38 11.04 7.94
CA ASN A 173 16.61 11.17 6.50
C ASN A 173 15.82 12.34 5.91
N LEU A 174 14.53 12.42 6.27
CA LEU A 174 13.65 13.50 5.83
C LEU A 174 14.06 14.86 6.38
N ASP A 175 14.52 14.94 7.65
CA ASP A 175 14.99 16.19 8.22
C ASP A 175 16.15 16.77 7.41
N TYR A 176 17.16 15.96 7.06
CA TYR A 176 18.28 16.42 6.24
C TYR A 176 17.85 16.87 4.84
N ILE A 177 16.92 16.15 4.22
CA ILE A 177 16.41 16.52 2.90
C ILE A 177 15.64 17.82 2.98
N ILE A 178 14.69 17.95 3.90
CA ILE A 178 13.84 19.15 4.06
C ILE A 178 14.67 20.38 4.44
N ASP A 179 15.64 20.22 5.33
CA ASP A 179 16.56 21.30 5.71
C ASP A 179 17.34 21.82 4.50
N LYS A 180 17.92 20.91 3.71
CA LYS A 180 18.65 21.26 2.47
C LYS A 180 17.74 21.95 1.45
N MET A 181 16.48 21.51 1.33
CA MET A 181 15.51 22.09 0.38
C MET A 181 14.86 23.38 0.90
N ALA A 182 15.05 23.75 2.15
CA ALA A 182 14.43 24.94 2.76
C ALA A 182 14.83 26.26 2.09
N ILE A 183 16.00 26.32 1.43
CA ILE A 183 16.46 27.52 0.71
C ILE A 183 15.85 27.65 -0.69
N CYS A 184 15.31 26.54 -1.26
CA CYS A 184 14.77 26.54 -2.62
C CYS A 184 13.48 27.39 -2.72
N SER A 185 13.19 27.88 -3.94
CA SER A 185 11.94 28.57 -4.27
C SER A 185 10.72 27.65 -4.23
N GLY A 186 10.90 26.37 -4.55
CA GLY A 186 9.91 25.32 -4.53
C GLY A 186 10.58 23.93 -4.64
N LEU A 187 9.78 22.88 -4.57
CA LEU A 187 10.26 21.49 -4.58
C LEU A 187 9.51 20.66 -5.61
N ILE A 188 10.24 19.87 -6.38
CA ILE A 188 9.72 18.81 -7.23
C ILE A 188 9.94 17.47 -6.52
N ILE A 189 8.87 16.71 -6.33
CA ILE A 189 8.90 15.33 -5.83
C ILE A 189 8.53 14.42 -7.00
N ASP A 190 9.51 13.74 -7.56
CA ASP A 190 9.30 12.83 -8.69
C ASP A 190 9.14 11.40 -8.17
N VAL A 191 7.91 10.88 -8.25
CA VAL A 191 7.57 9.50 -7.88
C VAL A 191 7.13 8.69 -9.11
N ARG A 192 7.43 9.15 -10.32
CA ARG A 192 7.14 8.39 -11.53
C ARG A 192 7.86 7.04 -11.50
N ASN A 193 7.17 6.01 -12.00
CA ASN A 193 7.60 4.60 -11.96
C ASN A 193 7.86 4.04 -10.55
N ASN A 194 7.35 4.69 -9.51
CA ASN A 194 7.36 4.13 -8.17
C ASN A 194 6.17 3.17 -8.01
N GLY A 195 6.45 1.88 -7.98
CA GLY A 195 5.45 0.81 -7.85
C GLY A 195 4.88 0.63 -6.44
N GLY A 196 5.24 1.50 -5.49
CA GLY A 196 4.75 1.43 -4.11
C GLY A 196 5.78 0.85 -3.14
N GLY A 197 5.30 0.11 -2.15
CA GLY A 197 6.10 -0.47 -1.07
C GLY A 197 5.41 -0.29 0.29
N LEU A 198 6.11 0.24 1.29
CA LEU A 198 5.59 0.43 2.63
C LEU A 198 4.72 1.69 2.73
N LEU A 199 3.44 1.52 3.06
CA LEU A 199 2.50 2.63 3.27
C LEU A 199 3.02 3.61 4.35
N SER A 200 3.65 3.10 5.41
CA SER A 200 4.24 3.92 6.47
C SER A 200 5.35 4.86 5.99
N ASN A 201 6.07 4.53 4.91
CA ASN A 201 7.05 5.44 4.30
C ASN A 201 6.35 6.54 3.48
N ALA A 202 5.27 6.19 2.77
CA ALA A 202 4.44 7.13 2.04
C ALA A 202 3.81 8.17 2.99
N GLU A 203 3.19 7.71 4.08
CA GLU A 203 2.60 8.57 5.11
C GLU A 203 3.63 9.48 5.80
N LYS A 204 4.80 8.92 6.15
CA LYS A 204 5.90 9.66 6.79
C LYS A 204 6.42 10.79 5.89
N LEU A 205 6.57 10.53 4.60
CA LEU A 205 6.94 11.57 3.64
C LEU A 205 5.83 12.60 3.50
N ALA A 206 4.58 12.17 3.32
CA ALA A 206 3.43 13.08 3.17
C ALA A 206 3.26 14.01 4.38
N ALA A 207 3.42 13.51 5.61
CA ALA A 207 3.27 14.29 6.83
C ALA A 207 4.17 15.55 6.91
N ARG A 208 5.23 15.61 6.07
CA ARG A 208 6.14 16.75 6.01
C ARG A 208 5.57 17.97 5.27
N PHE A 209 4.40 17.82 4.61
CA PHE A 209 3.80 18.86 3.77
C PHE A 209 2.46 19.39 4.32
N PHE A 210 1.98 18.84 5.43
CA PHE A 210 0.73 19.25 6.07
C PHE A 210 0.95 20.27 7.19
N ASN A 211 -0.06 21.11 7.43
CA ASN A 211 -0.07 22.11 8.49
C ASN A 211 -0.94 21.72 9.69
N GLU A 212 -1.83 20.77 9.47
CA GLU A 212 -2.75 20.24 10.47
C GLU A 212 -3.05 18.78 10.18
N LYS A 213 -3.63 18.08 11.15
CA LYS A 213 -4.18 16.74 10.95
C LYS A 213 -5.27 16.81 9.90
N THR A 214 -5.11 16.11 8.78
CA THR A 214 -6.00 16.20 7.63
C THR A 214 -6.57 14.84 7.27
N LEU A 215 -7.89 14.77 7.10
CA LEU A 215 -8.55 13.59 6.53
C LEU A 215 -8.17 13.47 5.04
N VAL A 216 -7.61 12.32 4.65
CA VAL A 216 -7.17 12.06 3.29
C VAL A 216 -7.92 10.90 2.64
N GLY A 217 -8.71 10.16 3.40
CA GLY A 217 -9.47 9.05 2.86
C GLY A 217 -10.11 8.16 3.92
N TYR A 218 -10.53 6.99 3.46
CA TYR A 218 -11.14 5.95 4.28
C TYR A 218 -10.64 4.57 3.87
N LEU A 219 -10.70 3.64 4.80
CA LEU A 219 -10.37 2.23 4.61
C LEU A 219 -11.54 1.36 5.10
N GLN A 220 -11.75 0.24 4.45
CA GLN A 220 -12.64 -0.81 4.93
C GLN A 220 -11.89 -2.14 4.98
N HIS A 221 -12.36 -3.08 5.80
CA HIS A 221 -11.89 -4.46 5.80
C HIS A 221 -13.07 -5.42 5.76
N LYS A 222 -12.83 -6.63 5.28
CA LYS A 222 -13.84 -7.70 5.26
C LYS A 222 -14.24 -8.05 6.68
N THR A 223 -15.55 -8.25 6.89
CA THR A 223 -16.15 -8.68 8.17
C THR A 223 -16.88 -10.02 8.07
N GLY A 224 -17.02 -10.56 6.87
CA GLY A 224 -17.67 -11.82 6.57
C GLY A 224 -17.23 -12.37 5.21
N LYS A 225 -17.87 -13.47 4.79
CA LYS A 225 -17.54 -14.20 3.56
C LYS A 225 -18.24 -13.64 2.31
N GLY A 226 -19.32 -12.87 2.45
CA GLY A 226 -20.03 -12.26 1.33
C GLY A 226 -19.22 -11.18 0.64
N HIS A 227 -19.40 -10.96 -0.66
CA HIS A 227 -18.61 -10.01 -1.46
C HIS A 227 -18.65 -8.59 -0.89
N ASN A 228 -19.79 -8.19 -0.27
CA ASN A 228 -20.01 -6.86 0.28
C ASN A 228 -19.98 -6.80 1.81
N ASP A 229 -19.51 -7.85 2.47
CA ASP A 229 -19.39 -7.89 3.92
C ASP A 229 -18.20 -7.06 4.38
N PHE A 230 -18.35 -5.75 4.40
CA PHE A 230 -17.32 -4.82 4.83
C PHE A 230 -17.67 -4.14 6.16
N SER A 231 -16.64 -3.71 6.87
CA SER A 231 -16.76 -2.82 8.03
C SER A 231 -17.34 -1.46 7.60
N LYS A 232 -17.77 -0.67 8.59
CA LYS A 232 -17.94 0.76 8.35
C LYS A 232 -16.60 1.36 7.92
N PRO A 233 -16.60 2.39 7.03
CA PRO A 233 -15.37 3.07 6.65
C PRO A 233 -14.65 3.67 7.85
N PHE A 234 -13.35 3.40 7.98
CA PHE A 234 -12.46 4.01 8.97
C PHE A 234 -11.79 5.23 8.36
N PRO A 235 -11.89 6.41 8.98
CA PRO A 235 -11.21 7.59 8.47
C PRO A 235 -9.69 7.43 8.54
N HIS A 236 -9.02 7.74 7.45
CA HIS A 236 -7.57 7.78 7.34
C HIS A 236 -7.10 9.23 7.36
N TYR A 237 -6.25 9.57 8.33
CA TYR A 237 -5.70 10.90 8.51
C TYR A 237 -4.19 10.89 8.31
N ILE A 238 -3.68 11.93 7.68
CA ILE A 238 -2.26 12.27 7.80
C ILE A 238 -2.11 13.11 9.07
N GLU A 239 -1.34 12.60 10.02
CA GLU A 239 -1.01 13.30 11.25
C GLU A 239 0.04 14.38 10.99
N LEU A 240 -0.06 15.48 11.75
CA LEU A 240 0.92 16.55 11.67
C LEU A 240 2.30 16.07 12.13
N SER A 241 3.31 16.20 11.27
CA SER A 241 4.69 15.93 11.69
C SER A 241 5.14 16.96 12.73
N THR A 242 5.71 16.48 13.84
CA THR A 242 6.35 17.31 14.88
C THR A 242 7.77 17.72 14.50
N ARG A 243 8.28 17.25 13.35
CA ARG A 243 9.63 17.53 12.84
C ARG A 243 9.59 18.60 11.74
N LEU A 244 10.73 18.82 11.05
CA LEU A 244 10.81 19.80 9.97
C LEU A 244 9.78 19.53 8.88
N ARG A 245 9.07 20.58 8.47
CA ARG A 245 8.03 20.55 7.42
C ARG A 245 8.39 21.51 6.31
N TYR A 246 7.97 21.19 5.11
CA TYR A 246 8.17 22.02 3.92
C TYR A 246 6.88 22.76 3.58
N GLN A 247 6.91 24.10 3.61
CA GLN A 247 5.72 24.95 3.49
C GLN A 247 5.70 25.80 2.21
N LYS A 248 6.72 25.66 1.37
CA LYS A 248 6.78 26.33 0.06
C LYS A 248 6.07 25.49 -1.01
N PRO A 249 5.83 26.04 -2.23
CA PRO A 249 5.18 25.30 -3.30
C PRO A 249 5.87 23.98 -3.65
N VAL A 250 5.07 22.94 -3.89
CA VAL A 250 5.53 21.60 -4.26
C VAL A 250 4.79 21.14 -5.52
N ILE A 251 5.51 20.55 -6.44
CA ILE A 251 4.94 19.80 -7.57
C ILE A 251 5.32 18.33 -7.40
N VAL A 252 4.33 17.44 -7.36
CA VAL A 252 4.53 15.99 -7.40
C VAL A 252 4.37 15.52 -8.83
N LEU A 253 5.40 14.85 -9.36
CA LEU A 253 5.35 14.27 -10.72
C LEU A 253 4.86 12.85 -10.68
N THR A 254 3.86 12.55 -11.52
CA THR A 254 3.18 11.27 -11.58
C THR A 254 3.13 10.69 -12.99
N ASN A 255 3.05 9.37 -13.07
CA ASN A 255 2.74 8.64 -14.29
C ASN A 255 1.98 7.35 -13.96
N ARG A 256 1.63 6.58 -15.00
CA ARG A 256 0.93 5.31 -14.86
C ARG A 256 1.68 4.27 -14.03
N GLY A 257 3.01 4.37 -13.90
CA GLY A 257 3.83 3.53 -13.02
C GLY A 257 3.72 3.83 -11.52
N CYS A 258 3.04 4.91 -11.11
CA CYS A 258 2.74 5.20 -9.70
C CYS A 258 1.64 4.26 -9.20
N PHE A 259 1.98 3.28 -8.34
CA PHE A 259 1.05 2.22 -7.97
C PHE A 259 1.08 1.93 -6.46
N SER A 260 0.01 1.35 -5.90
CA SER A 260 -0.03 0.87 -4.51
C SER A 260 0.27 2.00 -3.51
N ALA A 261 1.21 1.85 -2.57
CA ALA A 261 1.55 2.88 -1.59
C ALA A 261 1.91 4.25 -2.22
N THR A 262 2.36 4.27 -3.49
CA THR A 262 2.57 5.53 -4.22
C THR A 262 1.25 6.18 -4.62
N ASN A 263 0.25 5.39 -4.98
CA ASN A 263 -1.10 5.89 -5.23
C ASN A 263 -1.71 6.50 -3.95
N ASP A 264 -1.53 5.84 -2.79
CA ASP A 264 -1.96 6.37 -1.49
C ASP A 264 -1.19 7.63 -1.09
N PHE A 265 0.11 7.71 -1.38
CA PHE A 265 0.92 8.93 -1.22
C PHE A 265 0.34 10.09 -2.03
N ILE A 266 0.04 9.86 -3.31
CA ILE A 266 -0.52 10.89 -4.20
C ILE A 266 -1.92 11.28 -3.74
N ASN A 267 -2.75 10.30 -3.32
CA ASN A 267 -4.04 10.59 -2.71
C ASN A 267 -3.88 11.53 -1.50
N SER A 268 -2.94 11.25 -0.62
CA SER A 268 -2.69 12.12 0.54
C SER A 268 -2.21 13.51 0.11
N MET A 269 -1.23 13.57 -0.81
CA MET A 269 -0.62 14.84 -1.23
C MET A 269 -1.59 15.81 -1.91
N ARG A 270 -2.70 15.33 -2.51
CA ARG A 270 -3.74 16.21 -3.08
C ARG A 270 -4.38 17.13 -2.04
N TYR A 271 -4.39 16.73 -0.77
CA TYR A 271 -4.97 17.50 0.33
C TYR A 271 -3.95 18.41 1.05
N ALA A 272 -2.67 18.34 0.68
CA ALA A 272 -1.65 19.22 1.24
C ALA A 272 -1.74 20.63 0.62
N PRO A 273 -1.72 21.73 1.41
CA PRO A 273 -2.13 23.07 0.97
C PRO A 273 -1.25 23.69 -0.12
N ASN A 274 0.01 23.30 -0.20
CA ASN A 274 0.99 23.89 -1.13
C ASN A 274 1.42 22.93 -2.23
N VAL A 275 0.69 21.85 -2.46
CA VAL A 275 1.01 20.78 -3.40
C VAL A 275 0.11 20.84 -4.63
N ARG A 276 0.69 20.53 -5.79
CA ARG A 276 -0.04 20.23 -7.02
C ARG A 276 0.54 18.98 -7.66
N ILE A 277 -0.33 18.15 -8.21
CA ILE A 277 0.04 16.94 -8.92
C ILE A 277 0.17 17.25 -10.42
N LEU A 278 1.27 16.84 -11.03
CA LEU A 278 1.55 17.10 -12.45
C LEU A 278 2.01 15.83 -13.15
N GLY A 279 1.48 15.58 -14.32
CA GLY A 279 1.89 14.46 -15.18
C GLY A 279 0.73 13.69 -15.73
N ASP A 280 0.68 12.38 -15.49
CA ASP A 280 -0.35 11.49 -15.95
C ASP A 280 -1.08 10.84 -14.77
N ARG A 281 -2.24 10.26 -15.04
CA ARG A 281 -3.01 9.46 -14.09
C ARG A 281 -2.15 8.34 -13.51
N THR A 282 -2.27 8.11 -12.21
CA THR A 282 -1.58 6.99 -11.53
C THR A 282 -2.11 5.62 -11.96
N GLY A 283 -1.38 4.57 -11.62
CA GLY A 283 -1.76 3.19 -11.88
C GLY A 283 -2.81 2.63 -10.93
N GLY A 284 -3.09 3.30 -9.83
CA GLY A 284 -4.06 2.82 -8.84
C GLY A 284 -3.50 1.79 -7.87
N GLY A 285 -4.26 0.71 -7.62
CA GLY A 285 -3.86 -0.34 -6.69
C GLY A 285 -4.13 0.03 -5.23
N SER A 286 -5.41 0.21 -4.87
CA SER A 286 -5.84 0.73 -3.56
C SER A 286 -6.27 -0.34 -2.55
N GLY A 287 -6.21 -1.62 -2.90
CA GLY A 287 -6.70 -2.70 -2.03
C GLY A 287 -5.58 -3.32 -1.22
N LEU A 288 -5.22 -2.85 -0.04
CA LEU A 288 -4.17 -3.44 0.79
C LEU A 288 -4.08 -4.96 0.62
N PRO A 289 -3.00 -5.50 0.03
CA PRO A 289 -2.96 -6.89 -0.37
C PRO A 289 -2.67 -7.84 0.80
N PHE A 290 -3.34 -8.99 0.78
CA PHE A 290 -3.10 -10.13 1.67
C PHE A 290 -2.63 -11.33 0.86
N ASN A 291 -2.16 -12.36 1.56
CA ASN A 291 -1.71 -13.60 0.97
C ASN A 291 -2.46 -14.77 1.60
N SER A 292 -2.75 -15.80 0.80
CA SER A 292 -3.25 -17.10 1.28
C SER A 292 -2.51 -18.24 0.60
N GLU A 293 -2.26 -19.31 1.33
CA GLU A 293 -1.63 -20.51 0.83
C GLU A 293 -2.68 -21.48 0.27
N MET A 294 -2.35 -22.14 -0.84
CA MET A 294 -3.14 -23.17 -1.50
C MET A 294 -2.70 -24.57 -1.05
N PRO A 295 -3.52 -25.62 -1.25
CA PRO A 295 -3.20 -26.99 -0.83
C PRO A 295 -1.88 -27.54 -1.38
N ASN A 296 -1.45 -27.08 -2.55
CA ASN A 296 -0.17 -27.46 -3.17
C ASN A 296 1.03 -26.63 -2.72
N GLY A 297 0.86 -25.72 -1.74
CA GLY A 297 1.89 -24.82 -1.23
C GLY A 297 2.15 -23.59 -2.12
N TRP A 298 1.36 -23.37 -3.19
CA TRP A 298 1.41 -22.11 -3.91
C TRP A 298 0.73 -21.01 -3.10
N MET A 299 1.09 -19.77 -3.38
CA MET A 299 0.53 -18.62 -2.65
C MET A 299 -0.19 -17.69 -3.61
N VAL A 300 -1.42 -17.32 -3.26
CA VAL A 300 -2.13 -16.25 -3.95
C VAL A 300 -2.08 -14.97 -3.13
N ARG A 301 -1.76 -13.87 -3.79
CA ARG A 301 -1.86 -12.50 -3.27
C ARG A 301 -3.07 -11.82 -3.89
N PHE A 302 -3.81 -11.03 -3.13
CA PHE A 302 -5.03 -10.37 -3.59
C PHE A 302 -5.34 -9.10 -2.78
N SER A 303 -6.06 -8.16 -3.39
CA SER A 303 -6.61 -6.98 -2.73
C SER A 303 -7.71 -7.37 -1.74
N ALA A 304 -7.59 -6.97 -0.46
CA ALA A 304 -8.51 -7.36 0.61
C ALA A 304 -9.19 -6.20 1.34
N CYS A 305 -8.58 -5.00 1.34
CA CYS A 305 -9.06 -3.83 2.07
C CYS A 305 -9.19 -2.64 1.12
N PRO A 306 -10.37 -2.29 0.62
CA PRO A 306 -10.53 -1.17 -0.29
C PRO A 306 -10.24 0.16 0.39
N SER A 307 -9.51 1.03 -0.32
CA SER A 307 -9.22 2.41 0.08
C SER A 307 -10.00 3.40 -0.76
N PHE A 308 -10.39 4.49 -0.13
CA PHE A 308 -11.16 5.58 -0.74
C PHE A 308 -10.49 6.91 -0.45
N ASP A 309 -10.75 7.91 -1.26
CA ASP A 309 -10.38 9.28 -0.95
C ASP A 309 -11.30 9.90 0.13
N ALA A 310 -11.07 11.18 0.48
CA ALA A 310 -11.86 11.86 1.52
C ALA A 310 -13.33 12.07 1.14
N ASP A 311 -13.67 11.99 -0.14
CA ASP A 311 -15.02 12.08 -0.67
C ASP A 311 -15.66 10.70 -0.89
N MET A 312 -15.07 9.64 -0.32
CA MET A 312 -15.51 8.24 -0.48
C MET A 312 -15.50 7.73 -1.93
N GLN A 313 -14.65 8.29 -2.79
CA GLN A 313 -14.46 7.78 -4.13
C GLN A 313 -13.35 6.72 -4.14
N GLN A 314 -13.57 5.65 -4.89
CA GLN A 314 -12.57 4.60 -5.09
C GLN A 314 -11.34 5.15 -5.83
N ILE A 315 -10.14 4.81 -5.32
CA ILE A 315 -8.87 5.18 -5.94
C ILE A 315 -8.14 4.00 -6.62
N GLU A 316 -8.82 2.87 -6.74
CA GLU A 316 -8.27 1.63 -7.33
C GLU A 316 -7.81 1.82 -8.79
N PHE A 317 -8.55 2.58 -9.58
CA PHE A 317 -8.19 2.82 -11.00
C PHE A 317 -7.27 4.04 -11.21
N GLY A 318 -6.70 4.55 -10.13
CA GLY A 318 -5.74 5.66 -10.18
C GLY A 318 -6.37 7.02 -9.97
N ILE A 319 -5.49 8.01 -9.86
CA ILE A 319 -5.77 9.39 -9.49
C ILE A 319 -5.32 10.29 -10.63
N ASP A 320 -6.21 11.16 -11.11
CA ASP A 320 -5.88 12.15 -12.13
C ASP A 320 -5.01 13.27 -11.55
N PRO A 321 -4.03 13.80 -12.32
CA PRO A 321 -3.24 14.94 -11.90
C PRO A 321 -4.04 16.25 -11.98
N ASP A 322 -3.63 17.28 -11.24
CA ASP A 322 -4.16 18.64 -11.38
C ASP A 322 -3.75 19.28 -12.72
N ILE A 323 -2.59 18.86 -13.25
CA ILE A 323 -2.02 19.37 -14.50
C ILE A 323 -1.55 18.18 -15.32
N SER A 324 -2.29 17.87 -16.39
CA SER A 324 -1.88 16.84 -17.33
C SER A 324 -0.75 17.33 -18.23
N VAL A 325 0.34 16.60 -18.26
CA VAL A 325 1.53 16.88 -19.10
C VAL A 325 2.09 15.56 -19.63
N GLU A 326 2.33 15.52 -20.92
CA GLU A 326 2.96 14.38 -21.59
C GLU A 326 4.43 14.69 -21.93
N LEU A 327 5.26 13.67 -21.90
CA LEU A 327 6.66 13.73 -22.28
C LEU A 327 6.78 13.88 -23.81
N LYS A 328 7.31 15.00 -24.25
CA LYS A 328 7.40 15.34 -25.68
C LYS A 328 8.70 14.83 -26.29
N ASN A 329 8.61 14.15 -27.42
CA ASN A 329 9.78 13.65 -28.15
C ASN A 329 10.77 14.77 -28.51
N GLN A 330 10.30 15.99 -28.81
CA GLN A 330 11.14 17.13 -29.10
C GLN A 330 12.02 17.58 -27.93
N ASP A 331 11.51 17.43 -26.70
CA ASP A 331 12.24 17.73 -25.46
C ASP A 331 13.23 16.59 -25.16
N LEU A 332 12.80 15.34 -25.32
CA LEU A 332 13.66 14.15 -25.20
C LEU A 332 14.93 14.27 -26.06
N GLN A 333 14.77 14.66 -27.34
CA GLN A 333 15.90 14.85 -28.28
C GLN A 333 16.88 15.94 -27.83
N LYS A 334 16.43 16.86 -26.97
CA LYS A 334 17.26 17.92 -26.38
C LYS A 334 17.79 17.56 -24.99
N GLY A 335 17.59 16.32 -24.52
CA GLY A 335 17.95 15.90 -23.18
C GLY A 335 17.11 16.57 -22.09
N LYS A 336 15.87 16.96 -22.38
CA LYS A 336 14.95 17.61 -21.45
C LYS A 336 13.75 16.73 -21.17
N ASP A 337 13.32 16.75 -19.92
CA ASP A 337 12.07 16.14 -19.46
C ASP A 337 10.97 17.20 -19.41
N THR A 338 9.95 17.07 -20.26
CA THR A 338 8.86 18.05 -20.38
C THR A 338 8.15 18.29 -19.05
N LEU A 339 7.97 17.22 -18.22
CA LEU A 339 7.30 17.32 -16.92
C LEU A 339 8.17 18.09 -15.92
N ILE A 340 9.46 17.77 -15.83
CA ILE A 340 10.40 18.47 -14.94
C ILE A 340 10.51 19.94 -15.35
N GLU A 341 10.66 20.25 -16.65
CA GLU A 341 10.76 21.63 -17.14
C GLU A 341 9.47 22.42 -16.88
N THR A 342 8.30 21.78 -17.05
CA THR A 342 7.01 22.41 -16.73
C THR A 342 6.90 22.70 -15.23
N ALA A 343 7.28 21.75 -14.38
CA ALA A 343 7.27 21.92 -12.92
C ALA A 343 8.21 23.07 -12.49
N ARG A 344 9.42 23.14 -13.05
CA ARG A 344 10.38 24.23 -12.81
C ARG A 344 9.78 25.58 -13.16
N ALA A 345 9.20 25.70 -14.36
CA ALA A 345 8.56 26.95 -14.79
C ALA A 345 7.43 27.40 -13.85
N LEU A 346 6.61 26.46 -13.35
CA LEU A 346 5.53 26.76 -12.40
C LEU A 346 6.03 27.18 -11.02
N LEU A 347 7.20 26.71 -10.59
CA LEU A 347 7.79 27.03 -9.27
C LEU A 347 8.58 28.35 -9.30
N VAL A 348 9.16 28.71 -10.45
CA VAL A 348 9.94 29.96 -10.61
C VAL A 348 9.03 31.14 -10.94
N SER A 349 7.91 30.95 -11.66
CA SER A 349 7.04 32.03 -12.16
C SER A 349 6.20 32.76 -11.10
N LYS A 350 6.31 32.44 -9.81
CA LYS A 350 5.54 33.05 -8.71
C LYS A 350 6.27 34.18 -7.96
N HIS A 351 7.25 34.84 -8.61
CA HIS A 351 7.91 36.04 -8.07
C HIS A 351 7.55 37.29 -8.85
#